data_c5957260f65f4e56d0545ee3d8830b79
#
_entry.id   c5957260f65f4e56d0545ee3d8830b79
#
_cell.length_a   1.000
_cell.length_b   1.000
_cell.length_c   1.000
_cell.angle_alpha   90.00
_cell.angle_beta   90.00
_cell.angle_gamma   90.00
#
_symmetry.space_group_name_H-M   'P 1'
#
loop_
_entity.id
_entity.type
_entity.pdbx_description
1 polymer ?
#
loop_
_entity_poly.entity_id
_entity_poly.type
_entity_poly.pdbx_seq_one_letter_code
_entity_poly.pdbx_strand_id
1 'polypeptide(L)'
;LGNNGIHKVSAGDQMTCAIDTNKKVLCFGINVRGQLGVGSTQYIGDDSQDMPPSETHIEIWESFEGSGCRAYLFPPFHPTFSGSTVDETSNDVGDDNDMQLLSDGCPVVSYADQENNDVKVAIFANGLWTVETPIPDTTSVLSTSVAVDNDDRVHVIATDPSYDASSQDIVFSTKVAGRWVSTQLPQSANANLVDMLWTPDGLVATWSTGSKVTSMECPSSCHQASQWSEVFDQSYSGVTNLETTYNEITDSVHVAFTISTMSGDVLRYLTTTATGVQTALVSSDSSTSTTERGISLDSDFEGTLYLAYENASGDVILSTCNPSTSSCASASSWTSEDTGLSGSDIHLSVDRSKNPHIAANDASSLVVSSRMDGSWTNTQVFNFESDWTSFAVDPYGRTWVAAHIGASEDLWVFDAWGLGGNGLELDTDQDGFTGYDEHQCGTDPIDPSSVPADFDMDGRCDQIDELVDLPAVGESSILAMGDSFGCAITTSDEVVCWGLNLSLIHI
;
A
#
# COMPACT_ATOMS: atom_id res chain seq x y z
N LEU A 1 36.48 12.87 -4.75
CA LEU A 1 35.87 11.54 -4.81
C LEU A 1 35.85 11.02 -3.37
N GLY A 2 34.73 11.15 -2.68
CA GLY A 2 34.58 10.76 -1.27
C GLY A 2 34.99 9.28 -1.01
N ASN A 3 34.56 8.69 0.08
CA ASN A 3 34.86 7.30 0.43
C ASN A 3 34.22 6.26 -0.50
N ASN A 4 33.52 6.68 -1.57
CA ASN A 4 32.84 5.81 -2.53
C ASN A 4 33.85 5.30 -3.57
N GLY A 5 33.84 4.01 -3.82
CA GLY A 5 34.65 3.42 -4.90
C GLY A 5 34.19 3.93 -6.27
N ILE A 6 35.08 3.92 -7.27
CA ILE A 6 34.74 4.23 -8.66
C ILE A 6 34.34 2.94 -9.34
N HIS A 7 33.16 2.92 -9.97
CA HIS A 7 32.65 1.80 -10.72
C HIS A 7 33.13 1.83 -12.18
N LYS A 8 33.08 3.00 -12.82
CA LYS A 8 33.49 3.17 -14.24
C LYS A 8 34.09 4.56 -14.45
N VAL A 9 35.03 4.68 -15.38
CA VAL A 9 35.63 5.95 -15.80
C VAL A 9 35.63 6.01 -17.31
N SER A 10 35.27 7.16 -17.88
CA SER A 10 35.44 7.46 -19.29
C SER A 10 36.15 8.82 -19.43
N ALA A 11 37.19 8.88 -20.25
CA ALA A 11 37.97 10.09 -20.46
C ALA A 11 37.92 10.52 -21.91
N GLY A 12 37.57 11.78 -22.15
CA GLY A 12 37.72 12.46 -23.43
C GLY A 12 39.06 13.26 -23.50
N ASP A 13 39.18 14.10 -24.50
CA ASP A 13 40.43 14.85 -24.73
C ASP A 13 40.78 15.80 -23.58
N GLN A 14 39.80 16.48 -23.01
CA GLN A 14 40.01 17.48 -21.96
C GLN A 14 38.97 17.40 -20.83
N MET A 15 38.29 16.28 -20.74
CA MET A 15 37.29 16.00 -19.70
C MET A 15 37.33 14.54 -19.31
N THR A 16 36.91 14.26 -18.10
CA THR A 16 36.78 12.88 -17.59
C THR A 16 35.50 12.80 -16.77
N CYS A 17 34.72 11.75 -16.99
CA CYS A 17 33.58 11.39 -16.17
C CYS A 17 33.83 10.06 -15.46
N ALA A 18 33.40 9.97 -14.23
CA ALA A 18 33.45 8.77 -13.42
C ALA A 18 32.06 8.46 -12.83
N ILE A 19 31.70 7.21 -12.80
CA ILE A 19 30.52 6.71 -12.09
C ILE A 19 31.02 6.08 -10.79
N ASP A 20 30.50 6.52 -9.67
CA ASP A 20 30.83 5.94 -8.36
C ASP A 20 30.01 4.64 -8.11
N THR A 21 30.32 3.95 -7.03
CA THR A 21 29.58 2.72 -6.63
C THR A 21 28.12 2.98 -6.23
N ASN A 22 27.73 4.25 -6.03
CA ASN A 22 26.35 4.68 -5.79
C ASN A 22 25.66 5.15 -7.10
N LYS A 23 26.26 4.82 -8.26
CA LYS A 23 25.78 5.20 -9.59
C LYS A 23 25.69 6.71 -9.86
N LYS A 24 26.36 7.53 -9.06
CA LYS A 24 26.45 8.98 -9.27
C LYS A 24 27.54 9.29 -10.28
N VAL A 25 27.22 10.16 -11.24
CA VAL A 25 28.17 10.58 -12.28
C VAL A 25 28.87 11.87 -11.83
N LEU A 26 30.18 11.89 -11.96
CA LEU A 26 31.02 13.03 -11.65
C LEU A 26 31.89 13.33 -12.86
N CYS A 27 31.75 14.50 -13.46
CA CYS A 27 32.57 14.94 -14.57
C CYS A 27 33.47 16.12 -14.17
N PHE A 28 34.69 16.11 -14.67
CA PHE A 28 35.66 17.18 -14.42
C PHE A 28 36.54 17.41 -15.66
N GLY A 29 37.08 18.60 -15.79
CA GLY A 29 37.89 19.07 -16.92
C GLY A 29 37.36 20.37 -17.54
N ILE A 30 37.64 20.57 -18.84
CA ILE A 30 37.17 21.74 -19.58
C ILE A 30 35.65 21.72 -19.77
N ASN A 31 35.06 22.92 -19.56
CA ASN A 31 33.60 23.07 -19.61
C ASN A 31 33.12 24.31 -20.39
N VAL A 32 33.94 24.87 -21.26
CA VAL A 32 33.60 26.09 -22.04
C VAL A 32 32.32 26.02 -22.87
N ARG A 33 31.78 24.82 -23.07
CA ARG A 33 30.55 24.54 -23.85
C ARG A 33 29.46 23.87 -23.04
N GLY A 34 29.65 23.81 -21.72
CA GLY A 34 28.70 23.10 -20.82
C GLY A 34 28.79 21.57 -20.89
N GLN A 35 29.89 21.01 -21.50
CA GLN A 35 30.04 19.57 -21.74
C GLN A 35 30.15 18.72 -20.47
N LEU A 36 30.31 19.31 -19.30
CA LEU A 36 30.31 18.61 -18.03
C LEU A 36 28.89 18.43 -17.48
N GLY A 37 27.86 19.04 -18.09
CA GLY A 37 26.46 18.88 -17.66
C GLY A 37 26.07 19.51 -16.31
N VAL A 38 26.93 20.37 -15.76
CA VAL A 38 26.74 20.96 -14.40
C VAL A 38 26.02 22.32 -14.41
N GLY A 39 25.30 22.64 -15.46
CA GLY A 39 24.53 23.90 -15.57
C GLY A 39 25.38 25.17 -15.65
N SER A 40 26.69 25.05 -15.83
CA SER A 40 27.64 26.15 -15.96
C SER A 40 28.64 25.91 -17.09
N THR A 41 29.42 26.92 -17.46
CA THR A 41 30.54 26.81 -18.41
C THR A 41 31.90 26.94 -17.74
N GLN A 42 31.97 26.86 -16.42
CA GLN A 42 33.21 26.90 -15.66
C GLN A 42 33.93 25.56 -15.72
N TYR A 43 35.27 25.60 -15.72
CA TYR A 43 36.08 24.38 -15.60
C TYR A 43 35.90 23.78 -14.21
N ILE A 44 36.03 22.49 -14.08
CA ILE A 44 35.99 21.78 -12.80
C ILE A 44 37.27 20.94 -12.67
N GLY A 45 38.00 21.13 -11.58
CA GLY A 45 39.20 20.35 -11.26
C GLY A 45 40.48 20.91 -11.91
N ASP A 46 40.51 22.17 -12.37
CA ASP A 46 41.71 22.80 -12.89
C ASP A 46 42.54 23.47 -11.77
N ASP A 47 41.96 23.67 -10.58
CA ASP A 47 42.72 24.06 -9.37
C ASP A 47 42.25 23.22 -8.13
N SER A 48 42.99 23.34 -7.03
CA SER A 48 42.73 22.56 -5.83
C SER A 48 41.52 23.01 -5.01
N GLN A 49 40.91 24.15 -5.37
CA GLN A 49 39.76 24.73 -4.65
C GLN A 49 38.45 24.48 -5.35
N ASP A 50 38.48 24.11 -6.61
CA ASP A 50 37.32 23.76 -7.42
C ASP A 50 37.19 22.26 -7.70
N MET A 51 38.00 21.45 -7.03
CA MET A 51 37.72 20.00 -6.94
C MET A 51 36.35 19.85 -6.33
N PRO A 52 35.42 19.17 -7.02
CA PRO A 52 34.05 19.12 -6.59
C PRO A 52 34.00 18.60 -5.16
N PRO A 53 33.41 19.35 -4.22
CA PRO A 53 33.03 18.79 -2.95
C PRO A 53 32.16 17.56 -3.23
N SER A 54 32.11 16.61 -2.33
CA SER A 54 31.35 15.38 -2.46
C SER A 54 29.85 15.57 -2.80
N GLU A 55 29.42 16.80 -2.91
CA GLU A 55 28.04 17.24 -3.15
C GLU A 55 27.79 17.81 -4.57
N THR A 56 28.80 18.04 -5.39
CA THR A 56 28.66 18.45 -6.80
C THR A 56 28.73 17.23 -7.72
N HIS A 57 27.82 16.32 -7.52
CA HIS A 57 27.51 15.31 -8.52
C HIS A 57 26.69 15.97 -9.64
N ILE A 58 26.88 15.55 -10.88
CA ILE A 58 25.83 15.73 -11.87
C ILE A 58 24.69 14.89 -11.35
N GLU A 59 23.70 15.52 -10.77
CA GLU A 59 22.42 14.90 -10.55
C GLU A 59 21.80 14.80 -11.93
N ILE A 60 22.08 13.71 -12.62
CA ILE A 60 21.35 13.30 -13.84
C ILE A 60 19.92 12.94 -13.44
N TRP A 61 19.71 12.80 -12.17
CA TRP A 61 18.43 12.61 -11.52
C TRP A 61 18.06 13.92 -10.82
N GLU A 62 17.14 14.68 -11.36
CA GLU A 62 16.29 15.41 -10.45
C GLU A 62 15.78 14.34 -9.49
N SER A 63 16.17 14.41 -8.24
CA SER A 63 15.43 13.74 -7.19
C SER A 63 13.97 14.19 -7.42
N PHE A 64 13.15 13.34 -7.99
CA PHE A 64 11.75 13.46 -7.78
C PHE A 64 11.63 13.30 -6.25
N GLU A 65 11.76 14.40 -5.52
CA GLU A 65 11.18 14.55 -4.22
C GLU A 65 9.67 14.51 -4.45
N GLY A 66 9.17 13.37 -4.90
CA GLY A 66 7.80 13.01 -4.78
C GLY A 66 7.55 12.98 -3.27
N SER A 67 6.80 13.96 -2.78
CA SER A 67 6.29 13.96 -1.42
C SER A 67 5.36 12.77 -1.26
N GLY A 68 5.88 11.61 -0.84
CA GLY A 68 5.05 10.43 -0.62
C GLY A 68 5.89 9.15 -0.47
N CYS A 69 5.23 8.07 -0.12
CA CYS A 69 5.85 6.75 0.02
C CYS A 69 6.21 6.11 -1.32
N ARG A 70 5.77 6.69 -2.43
CA ARG A 70 6.22 6.38 -3.80
C ARG A 70 7.64 6.85 -4.11
N ALA A 71 8.24 7.68 -3.27
CA ALA A 71 9.48 8.43 -3.54
C ALA A 71 10.77 7.62 -3.43
N TYR A 72 10.72 6.30 -3.42
CA TYR A 72 11.92 5.49 -3.61
C TYR A 72 12.03 5.09 -5.09
N LEU A 73 12.67 5.94 -5.87
CA LEU A 73 12.99 5.69 -7.29
C LEU A 73 13.80 4.41 -7.53
N PHE A 74 14.37 3.81 -6.51
CA PHE A 74 14.96 2.49 -6.46
C PHE A 74 14.84 1.99 -5.02
N PRO A 75 13.71 1.44 -4.60
CA PRO A 75 13.76 0.65 -3.39
C PRO A 75 14.75 -0.47 -3.71
N PRO A 76 15.80 -0.65 -2.91
CA PRO A 76 16.50 -1.91 -2.99
C PRO A 76 15.41 -2.96 -2.79
N PHE A 77 15.36 -3.95 -3.70
CA PHE A 77 14.52 -5.13 -3.52
C PHE A 77 14.81 -5.69 -2.12
N HIS A 78 13.93 -5.45 -1.18
CA HIS A 78 14.01 -5.92 0.19
C HIS A 78 12.83 -6.86 0.44
N PRO A 79 12.97 -8.14 0.11
CA PRO A 79 11.94 -9.14 0.43
C PRO A 79 11.91 -9.45 1.94
N THR A 80 12.66 -8.71 2.74
CA THR A 80 12.69 -8.83 4.20
C THR A 80 12.06 -7.59 4.83
N PHE A 81 11.12 -7.81 5.73
CA PHE A 81 10.50 -6.71 6.46
C PHE A 81 11.50 -5.95 7.32
N SER A 82 11.37 -4.63 7.29
CA SER A 82 11.98 -3.72 8.25
C SER A 82 10.89 -3.01 9.03
N GLY A 83 11.04 -2.88 10.34
CA GLY A 83 10.02 -2.28 11.19
C GLY A 83 10.54 -1.14 12.04
N SER A 84 9.64 -0.26 12.41
CA SER A 84 9.87 0.82 13.38
C SER A 84 8.65 1.00 14.27
N THR A 85 8.90 1.42 15.51
CA THR A 85 7.86 1.93 16.40
C THR A 85 7.26 3.21 15.84
N VAL A 86 5.96 3.34 15.95
CA VAL A 86 5.19 4.50 15.47
C VAL A 86 4.84 5.44 16.61
N ASP A 87 4.45 4.87 17.74
CA ASP A 87 4.11 5.60 18.97
C ASP A 87 4.91 4.99 20.13
N GLU A 88 5.99 5.66 20.52
CA GLU A 88 6.89 5.25 21.62
C GLU A 88 6.46 5.92 22.93
N THR A 89 5.24 5.74 23.34
CA THR A 89 4.79 6.20 24.65
C THR A 89 5.02 5.09 25.68
N SER A 90 5.00 5.43 26.97
CA SER A 90 5.02 4.41 28.04
C SER A 90 3.67 3.71 28.25
N ASN A 91 2.75 3.92 27.33
CA ASN A 91 1.37 3.48 27.39
C ASN A 91 1.18 2.28 26.49
N ASP A 92 0.18 1.49 26.77
CA ASP A 92 -0.29 0.41 25.92
C ASP A 92 -1.04 1.02 24.72
N VAL A 93 -0.43 0.96 23.55
CA VAL A 93 -0.91 1.59 22.31
C VAL A 93 -0.79 0.63 21.12
N GLY A 94 -1.77 0.68 20.23
CA GLY A 94 -1.76 -0.11 19.00
C GLY A 94 -2.83 -1.20 18.94
N ASP A 95 -3.60 -1.37 20.00
CA ASP A 95 -4.76 -2.26 20.00
C ASP A 95 -5.80 -1.82 18.98
N ASP A 96 -6.59 -2.78 18.48
CA ASP A 96 -7.69 -2.53 17.53
C ASP A 96 -7.26 -1.66 16.34
N ASN A 97 -6.04 -1.86 15.82
CA ASN A 97 -5.55 -1.04 14.74
C ASN A 97 -6.18 -1.41 13.38
N ASP A 98 -6.30 -0.42 12.51
CA ASP A 98 -6.74 -0.57 11.14
C ASP A 98 -5.91 0.33 10.22
N MET A 99 -5.60 -0.16 9.01
CA MET A 99 -4.69 0.51 8.07
C MET A 99 -5.35 0.76 6.72
N GLN A 100 -5.12 1.97 6.20
CA GLN A 100 -5.41 2.35 4.83
C GLN A 100 -4.20 3.07 4.22
N LEU A 101 -4.18 3.20 2.89
CA LEU A 101 -3.15 3.93 2.18
C LEU A 101 -3.67 5.26 1.66
N LEU A 102 -2.84 6.30 1.71
CA LEU A 102 -3.03 7.54 0.98
C LEU A 102 -2.83 7.31 -0.53
N SER A 103 -3.24 8.24 -1.34
CA SER A 103 -3.08 8.18 -2.81
C SER A 103 -1.62 8.04 -3.25
N ASP A 104 -0.68 8.44 -2.41
CA ASP A 104 0.77 8.31 -2.63
C ASP A 104 1.38 7.03 -2.03
N GLY A 105 0.56 6.06 -1.60
CA GLY A 105 0.99 4.78 -1.02
C GLY A 105 1.49 4.86 0.41
N CYS A 106 1.38 6.02 1.07
CA CYS A 106 1.75 6.16 2.48
C CYS A 106 0.70 5.56 3.41
N PRO A 107 1.09 4.80 4.44
CA PRO A 107 0.15 4.20 5.36
C PRO A 107 -0.42 5.22 6.36
N VAL A 108 -1.69 5.00 6.66
CA VAL A 108 -2.44 5.64 7.74
C VAL A 108 -2.97 4.54 8.64
N VAL A 109 -2.73 4.63 9.94
CA VAL A 109 -3.15 3.61 10.91
C VAL A 109 -3.97 4.26 12.01
N SER A 110 -5.22 3.81 12.20
CA SER A 110 -5.99 4.12 13.42
C SER A 110 -5.73 3.05 14.48
N TYR A 111 -5.73 3.42 15.76
CA TYR A 111 -5.51 2.49 16.87
C TYR A 111 -6.02 3.04 18.19
N ALA A 112 -6.21 2.17 19.15
CA ALA A 112 -6.57 2.53 20.52
C ALA A 112 -5.33 2.81 21.37
N ASP A 113 -5.40 3.83 22.21
CA ASP A 113 -4.53 4.10 23.36
C ASP A 113 -5.32 3.77 24.62
N GLN A 114 -5.16 2.56 25.12
CA GLN A 114 -5.98 2.03 26.21
C GLN A 114 -5.73 2.73 27.55
N GLU A 115 -4.51 3.23 27.79
CA GLU A 115 -4.20 3.93 29.02
C GLU A 115 -4.72 5.36 29.08
N ASN A 116 -4.66 6.09 27.97
CA ASN A 116 -5.20 7.44 27.88
C ASN A 116 -6.68 7.46 27.52
N ASN A 117 -7.24 6.32 27.13
CA ASN A 117 -8.59 6.20 26.61
C ASN A 117 -8.84 7.11 25.41
N ASP A 118 -7.94 7.06 24.45
CA ASP A 118 -7.99 7.84 23.23
C ASP A 118 -8.04 6.92 22.00
N VAL A 119 -8.64 7.37 20.92
CA VAL A 119 -8.39 6.81 19.59
C VAL A 119 -7.42 7.72 18.88
N LYS A 120 -6.31 7.13 18.44
CA LYS A 120 -5.24 7.82 17.74
C LYS A 120 -5.23 7.46 16.25
N VAL A 121 -4.59 8.29 15.47
CA VAL A 121 -4.24 8.01 14.08
C VAL A 121 -2.81 8.39 13.81
N ALA A 122 -2.04 7.47 13.27
CA ALA A 122 -0.70 7.72 12.79
C ALA A 122 -0.70 7.85 11.26
N ILE A 123 -0.05 8.87 10.75
CA ILE A 123 0.05 9.16 9.32
C ILE A 123 1.53 9.21 8.96
N PHE A 124 1.94 8.39 8.02
CA PHE A 124 3.30 8.43 7.50
C PHE A 124 3.38 9.41 6.34
N ALA A 125 4.29 10.38 6.42
CA ALA A 125 4.51 11.35 5.35
C ALA A 125 5.96 11.86 5.40
N ASN A 126 6.59 12.00 4.24
CA ASN A 126 7.97 12.49 4.13
C ASN A 126 8.98 11.74 5.02
N GLY A 127 8.82 10.43 5.16
CA GLY A 127 9.70 9.58 5.96
C GLY A 127 9.51 9.68 7.48
N LEU A 128 8.45 10.33 7.95
CA LEU A 128 8.16 10.54 9.36
C LEU A 128 6.72 10.18 9.71
N TRP A 129 6.53 9.59 10.87
CA TRP A 129 5.22 9.39 11.47
C TRP A 129 4.74 10.65 12.18
N THR A 130 3.48 10.99 12.00
CA THR A 130 2.77 12.04 12.74
C THR A 130 1.57 11.41 13.42
N VAL A 131 1.49 11.51 14.74
CA VAL A 131 0.38 10.97 15.54
C VAL A 131 -0.57 12.09 15.92
N GLU A 132 -1.87 11.87 15.74
CA GLU A 132 -2.95 12.77 16.12
C GLU A 132 -4.02 12.01 16.91
N THR A 133 -4.86 12.73 17.65
CA THR A 133 -5.93 12.17 18.48
C THR A 133 -7.29 12.62 17.94
N PRO A 134 -7.89 11.89 16.98
CA PRO A 134 -9.20 12.23 16.43
C PRO A 134 -10.37 12.08 17.40
N ILE A 135 -10.31 11.13 18.34
CA ILE A 135 -11.37 10.87 19.32
C ILE A 135 -10.72 10.75 20.70
N PRO A 136 -10.65 11.85 21.47
CA PRO A 136 -10.11 11.83 22.84
C PRO A 136 -11.15 11.41 23.87
N ASP A 137 -10.67 11.06 25.06
CA ASP A 137 -11.46 10.84 26.28
C ASP A 137 -12.54 9.73 26.12
N THR A 138 -12.24 8.65 25.39
CA THR A 138 -13.08 7.44 25.32
C THR A 138 -13.05 6.69 26.66
N THR A 139 -13.90 5.69 26.86
CA THR A 139 -13.86 4.88 28.10
C THR A 139 -13.46 3.44 27.87
N SER A 140 -13.61 2.90 26.68
CA SER A 140 -13.18 1.56 26.29
C SER A 140 -13.45 1.39 24.81
N VAL A 141 -12.42 1.48 24.01
CA VAL A 141 -12.50 1.21 22.56
C VAL A 141 -12.50 -0.31 22.38
N LEU A 142 -13.43 -0.83 21.60
CA LEU A 142 -13.51 -2.25 21.26
C LEU A 142 -13.17 -2.49 19.78
N SER A 143 -13.27 -1.47 18.96
CA SER A 143 -12.97 -1.56 17.52
C SER A 143 -12.75 -0.16 16.95
N THR A 144 -11.74 0.01 16.12
CA THR A 144 -11.50 1.21 15.30
C THR A 144 -11.44 0.87 13.82
N SER A 145 -11.72 1.84 12.96
CA SER A 145 -11.44 1.73 11.54
C SER A 145 -11.10 3.09 10.94
N VAL A 146 -10.30 3.09 9.89
CA VAL A 146 -9.86 4.28 9.16
C VAL A 146 -10.25 4.20 7.70
N ALA A 147 -10.71 5.30 7.13
CA ALA A 147 -10.91 5.44 5.69
C ALA A 147 -10.19 6.69 5.17
N VAL A 148 -9.74 6.61 3.93
CA VAL A 148 -9.11 7.72 3.22
C VAL A 148 -9.94 8.04 1.99
N ASP A 149 -10.31 9.30 1.80
CA ASP A 149 -11.07 9.73 0.63
C ASP A 149 -10.14 10.11 -0.56
N ASN A 150 -10.74 10.37 -1.72
CA ASN A 150 -9.99 10.72 -2.93
C ASN A 150 -9.17 12.03 -2.85
N ASP A 151 -9.39 12.83 -1.81
CA ASP A 151 -8.60 14.04 -1.54
C ASP A 151 -7.55 13.82 -0.42
N ASP A 152 -7.23 12.55 -0.10
CA ASP A 152 -6.35 12.13 0.99
C ASP A 152 -6.79 12.63 2.39
N ARG A 153 -8.10 12.84 2.56
CA ARG A 153 -8.62 13.16 3.88
C ARG A 153 -8.84 11.89 4.67
N VAL A 154 -8.30 11.91 5.88
CA VAL A 154 -8.40 10.81 6.83
C VAL A 154 -9.68 10.95 7.65
N HIS A 155 -10.41 9.86 7.72
CA HIS A 155 -11.63 9.69 8.52
C HIS A 155 -11.42 8.54 9.49
N VAL A 156 -11.83 8.71 10.74
CA VAL A 156 -11.67 7.69 11.78
C VAL A 156 -13.02 7.41 12.41
N ILE A 157 -13.28 6.15 12.69
CA ILE A 157 -14.48 5.69 13.37
C ILE A 157 -14.09 4.73 14.50
N ALA A 158 -14.80 4.76 15.59
CA ALA A 158 -14.55 3.86 16.71
C ALA A 158 -15.81 3.59 17.53
N THR A 159 -15.80 2.48 18.23
CA THR A 159 -16.79 2.22 19.29
C THR A 159 -16.39 2.97 20.56
N ASP A 160 -17.30 3.72 21.14
CA ASP A 160 -17.10 4.45 22.40
C ASP A 160 -18.30 4.33 23.32
N PRO A 161 -18.19 3.61 24.45
CA PRO A 161 -19.27 3.46 25.40
C PRO A 161 -19.53 4.73 26.24
N SER A 162 -18.65 5.73 26.19
CA SER A 162 -18.74 6.91 27.07
C SER A 162 -19.51 8.07 26.49
N TYR A 163 -19.74 8.09 25.18
CA TYR A 163 -20.40 9.22 24.53
C TYR A 163 -21.86 9.41 25.00
N ASP A 164 -22.53 8.32 25.32
CA ASP A 164 -23.79 8.33 26.10
C ASP A 164 -23.66 7.28 27.20
N ALA A 165 -23.64 7.67 28.45
CA ALA A 165 -23.42 6.82 29.64
C ALA A 165 -24.35 5.59 29.78
N SER A 166 -25.18 5.28 28.79
CA SER A 166 -26.12 4.18 28.76
C SER A 166 -25.82 3.10 27.71
N SER A 167 -24.96 3.33 26.73
CA SER A 167 -24.70 2.38 25.62
C SER A 167 -23.32 2.60 24.98
N GLN A 168 -22.75 1.55 24.41
CA GLN A 168 -21.65 1.70 23.47
C GLN A 168 -22.21 2.28 22.17
N ASP A 169 -21.64 3.37 21.72
CA ASP A 169 -22.03 4.07 20.52
C ASP A 169 -20.88 4.11 19.52
N ILE A 170 -21.16 4.47 18.29
CA ILE A 170 -20.13 4.73 17.30
C ILE A 170 -19.88 6.21 17.19
N VAL A 171 -18.62 6.59 17.34
CA VAL A 171 -18.15 7.95 17.13
C VAL A 171 -17.34 8.00 15.83
N PHE A 172 -17.78 8.83 14.92
CA PHE A 172 -17.08 9.20 13.69
C PHE A 172 -16.34 10.52 13.87
N SER A 173 -15.12 10.63 13.38
CA SER A 173 -14.32 11.85 13.44
C SER A 173 -13.65 12.16 12.09
N THR A 174 -13.66 13.42 11.69
CA THR A 174 -13.04 13.91 10.47
C THR A 174 -12.53 15.32 10.63
N LYS A 175 -11.57 15.75 9.82
CA LYS A 175 -11.04 17.12 9.87
C LYS A 175 -11.95 18.12 9.16
N VAL A 176 -12.42 19.11 9.88
CA VAL A 176 -13.14 20.28 9.34
C VAL A 176 -12.32 21.53 9.63
N ALA A 177 -11.92 22.25 8.60
CA ALA A 177 -11.03 23.41 8.71
C ALA A 177 -9.75 23.13 9.53
N GLY A 178 -9.16 21.96 9.35
CA GLY A 178 -7.91 21.53 10.00
C GLY A 178 -8.05 21.07 11.45
N ARG A 179 -9.26 20.87 11.95
CA ARG A 179 -9.52 20.37 13.31
C ARG A 179 -10.39 19.13 13.27
N TRP A 180 -10.10 18.18 14.12
CA TRP A 180 -10.94 17.02 14.32
C TRP A 180 -12.30 17.42 14.87
N VAL A 181 -13.35 16.92 14.27
CA VAL A 181 -14.75 17.11 14.67
C VAL A 181 -15.42 15.75 14.72
N SER A 182 -15.86 15.38 15.91
CA SER A 182 -16.49 14.10 16.18
C SER A 182 -18.01 14.22 16.19
N THR A 183 -18.68 13.17 15.73
CA THR A 183 -20.14 13.03 15.78
C THR A 183 -20.52 11.59 16.07
N GLN A 184 -21.57 11.38 16.85
CA GLN A 184 -22.13 10.06 17.10
C GLN A 184 -22.98 9.64 15.91
N LEU A 185 -22.81 8.40 15.43
CA LEU A 185 -23.64 7.86 14.37
C LEU A 185 -25.02 7.46 14.89
N PRO A 186 -26.09 7.70 14.10
CA PRO A 186 -27.43 7.28 14.47
C PRO A 186 -27.54 5.75 14.51
N GLN A 187 -28.38 5.22 15.38
CA GLN A 187 -28.68 3.78 15.53
C GLN A 187 -27.49 2.89 15.95
N SER A 188 -26.41 3.47 16.47
CA SER A 188 -25.18 2.75 16.81
C SER A 188 -25.12 2.18 18.23
N ALA A 189 -26.20 2.27 18.98
CA ALA A 189 -26.25 1.82 20.38
C ALA A 189 -25.88 0.35 20.56
N ASN A 190 -24.94 0.06 21.46
CA ASN A 190 -24.34 -1.24 21.75
C ASN A 190 -23.52 -1.83 20.60
N ALA A 191 -22.91 -0.99 19.79
CA ALA A 191 -21.95 -1.43 18.79
C ALA A 191 -20.69 -2.04 19.45
N ASN A 192 -20.20 -3.13 18.89
CA ASN A 192 -19.01 -3.82 19.38
C ASN A 192 -17.94 -4.04 18.29
N LEU A 193 -18.32 -3.93 17.03
CA LEU A 193 -17.43 -4.01 15.89
C LEU A 193 -17.80 -2.90 14.93
N VAL A 194 -16.83 -2.29 14.29
CA VAL A 194 -17.04 -1.27 13.28
C VAL A 194 -16.00 -1.42 12.17
N ASP A 195 -16.44 -1.15 10.95
CA ASP A 195 -15.59 -1.04 9.79
C ASP A 195 -16.08 0.09 8.89
N MET A 196 -15.18 0.79 8.22
CA MET A 196 -15.47 1.94 7.40
C MET A 196 -14.59 1.99 6.16
N LEU A 197 -15.21 2.35 5.03
CA LEU A 197 -14.49 2.51 3.78
C LEU A 197 -14.99 3.74 3.00
N TRP A 198 -14.17 4.19 2.07
CA TRP A 198 -14.53 5.19 1.08
C TRP A 198 -15.06 4.52 -0.19
N THR A 199 -16.12 5.09 -0.77
CA THR A 199 -16.64 4.74 -2.09
C THR A 199 -16.76 5.99 -2.96
N PRO A 200 -16.92 5.90 -4.28
CA PRO A 200 -17.19 7.06 -5.12
C PRO A 200 -18.41 7.88 -4.70
N ASP A 201 -19.37 7.26 -4.02
CA ASP A 201 -20.59 7.91 -3.52
C ASP A 201 -20.42 8.49 -2.10
N GLY A 202 -19.29 8.26 -1.44
CA GLY A 202 -18.98 8.77 -0.11
C GLY A 202 -18.52 7.70 0.89
N LEU A 203 -18.56 8.03 2.17
CA LEU A 203 -18.21 7.10 3.24
C LEU A 203 -19.31 6.08 3.48
N VAL A 204 -18.91 4.83 3.71
CA VAL A 204 -19.78 3.77 4.20
C VAL A 204 -19.22 3.26 5.52
N ALA A 205 -20.07 3.22 6.55
CA ALA A 205 -19.75 2.65 7.85
C ALA A 205 -20.68 1.45 8.11
N THR A 206 -20.08 0.33 8.47
CA THR A 206 -20.78 -0.92 8.81
C THR A 206 -20.41 -1.33 10.23
N TRP A 207 -21.37 -1.77 11.01
CA TRP A 207 -21.12 -2.18 12.39
C TRP A 207 -22.02 -3.32 12.84
N SER A 208 -21.60 -3.99 13.89
CA SER A 208 -22.37 -4.99 14.59
C SER A 208 -22.73 -4.54 16.00
N THR A 209 -23.94 -4.90 16.47
CA THR A 209 -24.36 -4.72 17.87
C THR A 209 -24.45 -6.07 18.61
N GLY A 210 -23.85 -7.15 18.08
CA GLY A 210 -24.02 -8.50 18.60
C GLY A 210 -25.39 -9.13 18.29
N SER A 211 -26.37 -8.36 17.81
CA SER A 211 -27.70 -8.82 17.41
C SER A 211 -28.11 -8.39 16.01
N LYS A 212 -27.37 -7.48 15.42
CA LYS A 212 -27.61 -6.89 14.10
C LYS A 212 -26.30 -6.57 13.39
N VAL A 213 -26.35 -6.54 12.06
CA VAL A 213 -25.38 -5.88 11.20
C VAL A 213 -26.08 -4.72 10.51
N THR A 214 -25.57 -3.53 10.70
CA THR A 214 -26.14 -2.28 10.17
C THR A 214 -25.09 -1.59 9.32
N SER A 215 -25.48 -1.03 8.17
CA SER A 215 -24.64 -0.20 7.33
C SER A 215 -25.31 1.13 7.03
N MET A 216 -24.52 2.20 7.08
CA MET A 216 -24.93 3.54 6.71
C MET A 216 -23.96 4.14 5.72
N GLU A 217 -24.45 5.05 4.90
CA GLU A 217 -23.68 5.83 3.94
C GLU A 217 -23.77 7.33 4.23
N CYS A 218 -22.73 8.06 3.87
CA CYS A 218 -22.67 9.51 3.97
C CYS A 218 -21.96 10.10 2.75
N PRO A 219 -22.69 10.72 1.81
CA PRO A 219 -22.10 11.26 0.57
C PRO A 219 -21.29 12.54 0.79
N SER A 220 -21.55 13.30 1.85
CA SER A 220 -20.83 14.54 2.12
C SER A 220 -21.16 15.11 3.50
N SER A 221 -20.28 15.97 4.04
CA SER A 221 -20.47 16.62 5.33
C SER A 221 -20.71 15.65 6.49
N CYS A 222 -20.01 14.55 6.49
CA CYS A 222 -20.20 13.39 7.39
C CYS A 222 -19.97 13.69 8.88
N HIS A 223 -19.39 14.87 9.19
CA HIS A 223 -19.34 15.39 10.55
C HIS A 223 -20.72 15.77 11.14
N GLN A 224 -21.77 15.63 10.36
CA GLN A 224 -23.15 15.86 10.79
C GLN A 224 -23.93 14.55 10.79
N ALA A 225 -24.41 14.10 11.92
CA ALA A 225 -25.16 12.84 12.07
C ALA A 225 -26.37 12.73 11.12
N SER A 226 -26.99 13.85 10.76
CA SER A 226 -28.14 13.90 9.86
C SER A 226 -27.82 13.62 8.39
N GLN A 227 -26.54 13.53 8.02
CA GLN A 227 -26.10 13.22 6.67
C GLN A 227 -25.90 11.72 6.45
N TRP A 228 -25.91 10.94 7.51
CA TRP A 228 -25.85 9.50 7.46
C TRP A 228 -27.21 8.88 7.20
N SER A 229 -27.33 8.05 6.19
CA SER A 229 -28.55 7.34 5.80
C SER A 229 -28.33 5.84 5.83
N GLU A 230 -29.36 5.10 6.25
CA GLU A 230 -29.31 3.65 6.35
C GLU A 230 -29.25 3.00 4.95
N VAL A 231 -28.25 2.14 4.75
CA VAL A 231 -28.15 1.24 3.59
C VAL A 231 -28.90 -0.06 3.86
N PHE A 232 -28.63 -0.67 5.02
CA PHE A 232 -29.37 -1.83 5.52
C PHE A 232 -29.27 -1.97 7.04
N ASP A 233 -30.24 -2.70 7.62
CA ASP A 233 -30.26 -3.15 9.02
C ASP A 233 -30.77 -4.59 9.05
N GLN A 234 -29.87 -5.55 9.35
CA GLN A 234 -30.15 -6.96 9.29
C GLN A 234 -29.94 -7.62 10.65
N SER A 235 -30.91 -8.43 11.09
CA SER A 235 -30.83 -9.14 12.38
C SER A 235 -29.97 -10.38 12.28
N TYR A 236 -28.85 -10.39 12.99
CA TYR A 236 -27.96 -11.52 13.21
C TYR A 236 -27.51 -11.53 14.66
N SER A 237 -27.58 -12.69 15.32
CA SER A 237 -27.17 -12.85 16.71
C SER A 237 -25.82 -13.53 16.83
N GLY A 238 -24.95 -13.01 17.68
CA GLY A 238 -23.64 -13.61 17.95
C GLY A 238 -22.58 -13.27 16.89
N VAL A 239 -22.65 -12.09 16.29
CA VAL A 239 -21.62 -11.60 15.37
C VAL A 239 -20.32 -11.34 16.15
N THR A 240 -19.21 -11.89 15.67
CA THR A 240 -17.92 -11.87 16.35
C THR A 240 -16.80 -11.22 15.53
N ASN A 241 -16.91 -11.20 14.20
CA ASN A 241 -16.03 -10.49 13.28
C ASN A 241 -16.85 -9.83 12.19
N LEU A 242 -16.35 -8.75 11.63
CA LEU A 242 -17.01 -7.95 10.59
C LEU A 242 -15.98 -7.30 9.70
N GLU A 243 -16.14 -7.44 8.37
CA GLU A 243 -15.30 -6.78 7.37
C GLU A 243 -16.16 -6.33 6.19
N THR A 244 -15.79 -5.19 5.62
CA THR A 244 -16.54 -4.56 4.52
C THR A 244 -15.58 -4.20 3.38
N THR A 245 -15.97 -4.45 2.14
CA THR A 245 -15.25 -3.97 0.96
C THR A 245 -16.21 -3.37 -0.06
N TYR A 246 -15.68 -2.50 -0.92
CA TYR A 246 -16.41 -1.94 -2.05
C TYR A 246 -15.90 -2.55 -3.35
N ASN A 247 -16.82 -2.91 -4.22
CA ASN A 247 -16.51 -3.46 -5.53
C ASN A 247 -16.87 -2.43 -6.61
N GLU A 248 -15.86 -1.87 -7.24
CA GLU A 248 -16.02 -0.82 -8.25
C GLU A 248 -16.77 -1.31 -9.51
N ILE A 249 -16.62 -2.58 -9.88
CA ILE A 249 -17.24 -3.15 -11.09
C ILE A 249 -18.74 -3.33 -10.93
N THR A 250 -19.18 -3.75 -9.75
CA THR A 250 -20.61 -3.98 -9.46
C THR A 250 -21.25 -2.78 -8.75
N ASP A 251 -20.46 -1.74 -8.43
CA ASP A 251 -20.90 -0.55 -7.69
C ASP A 251 -21.71 -0.96 -6.44
N SER A 252 -21.07 -1.77 -5.60
CA SER A 252 -21.76 -2.36 -4.44
C SER A 252 -20.85 -2.61 -3.27
N VAL A 253 -21.45 -2.49 -2.08
CA VAL A 253 -20.80 -2.81 -0.82
C VAL A 253 -21.03 -4.28 -0.49
N HIS A 254 -19.95 -4.94 -0.08
CA HIS A 254 -19.94 -6.34 0.32
C HIS A 254 -19.47 -6.44 1.76
N VAL A 255 -20.12 -7.29 2.54
CA VAL A 255 -19.84 -7.47 3.97
C VAL A 255 -19.66 -8.96 4.26
N ALA A 256 -18.59 -9.30 4.95
CA ALA A 256 -18.37 -10.62 5.54
C ALA A 256 -18.45 -10.53 7.06
N PHE A 257 -18.96 -11.55 7.71
CA PHE A 257 -19.03 -11.62 9.16
C PHE A 257 -19.14 -13.04 9.65
N THR A 258 -18.59 -13.30 10.83
CA THR A 258 -18.76 -14.58 11.51
C THR A 258 -19.83 -14.50 12.58
N ILE A 259 -20.50 -15.63 12.79
CA ILE A 259 -21.52 -15.80 13.82
C ILE A 259 -21.16 -17.00 14.67
N SER A 260 -21.05 -16.80 15.98
CA SER A 260 -20.91 -17.91 16.92
C SER A 260 -22.26 -18.58 17.16
N THR A 261 -22.34 -19.89 16.96
CA THR A 261 -23.54 -20.70 17.16
C THR A 261 -23.25 -21.86 18.09
N MET A 262 -24.32 -22.46 18.67
CA MET A 262 -24.20 -23.68 19.51
C MET A 262 -23.62 -24.89 18.76
N SER A 263 -23.66 -24.90 17.44
CA SER A 263 -23.20 -26.00 16.58
C SER A 263 -21.86 -25.77 15.92
N GLY A 264 -21.20 -24.68 16.24
CA GLY A 264 -19.95 -24.20 15.62
C GLY A 264 -20.15 -22.82 15.03
N ASP A 265 -19.05 -22.24 14.60
CA ASP A 265 -19.05 -20.90 14.05
C ASP A 265 -19.26 -20.93 12.54
N VAL A 266 -19.89 -19.90 12.01
CA VAL A 266 -20.27 -19.84 10.61
C VAL A 266 -19.86 -18.50 10.00
N LEU A 267 -19.28 -18.55 8.80
CA LEU A 267 -18.91 -17.40 8.00
C LEU A 267 -20.05 -17.06 7.03
N ARG A 268 -20.49 -15.84 7.07
CA ARG A 268 -21.54 -15.29 6.22
C ARG A 268 -21.06 -14.16 5.36
N TYR A 269 -21.71 -14.03 4.22
CA TYR A 269 -21.56 -12.93 3.29
C TYR A 269 -22.90 -12.23 3.09
N LEU A 270 -22.84 -10.91 2.88
CA LEU A 270 -23.98 -10.05 2.62
C LEU A 270 -23.60 -9.00 1.58
N THR A 271 -24.53 -8.67 0.70
CA THR A 271 -24.42 -7.54 -0.24
C THR A 271 -25.78 -6.91 -0.48
N THR A 272 -25.77 -5.66 -0.90
CA THR A 272 -26.96 -4.96 -1.36
C THR A 272 -27.09 -5.02 -2.88
N THR A 273 -28.29 -5.15 -3.36
CA THR A 273 -28.61 -5.10 -4.79
C THR A 273 -29.85 -4.25 -5.01
N ALA A 274 -30.18 -3.94 -6.24
CA ALA A 274 -31.43 -3.24 -6.59
C ALA A 274 -32.70 -3.93 -6.07
N THR A 275 -32.63 -5.22 -5.73
CA THR A 275 -33.74 -6.03 -5.20
C THR A 275 -33.72 -6.15 -3.69
N GLY A 276 -32.77 -5.56 -3.00
CA GLY A 276 -32.57 -5.59 -1.54
C GLY A 276 -31.34 -6.41 -1.12
N VAL A 277 -31.26 -6.70 0.17
CA VAL A 277 -30.14 -7.42 0.77
C VAL A 277 -30.14 -8.89 0.35
N GLN A 278 -28.99 -9.38 -0.06
CA GLN A 278 -28.74 -10.79 -0.38
C GLN A 278 -27.65 -11.35 0.53
N THR A 279 -27.76 -12.61 0.92
CA THR A 279 -26.83 -13.25 1.86
C THR A 279 -26.50 -14.68 1.47
N ALA A 280 -25.29 -15.13 1.82
CA ALA A 280 -24.86 -16.51 1.71
C ALA A 280 -24.23 -17.03 3.01
N LEU A 281 -24.29 -18.34 3.22
CA LEU A 281 -23.40 -19.06 4.11
C LEU A 281 -22.17 -19.46 3.30
N VAL A 282 -21.00 -18.86 3.59
CA VAL A 282 -19.74 -19.15 2.88
C VAL A 282 -19.10 -20.41 3.43
N SER A 283 -18.97 -20.49 4.76
CA SER A 283 -18.39 -21.64 5.46
C SER A 283 -19.19 -21.96 6.72
N SER A 284 -19.26 -23.24 7.07
CA SER A 284 -19.73 -23.74 8.36
C SER A 284 -18.58 -24.29 9.24
N ASP A 285 -17.36 -24.07 8.82
CA ASP A 285 -16.12 -24.49 9.46
C ASP A 285 -15.21 -23.25 9.58
N SER A 286 -15.67 -22.25 10.31
CA SER A 286 -14.88 -21.06 10.65
C SER A 286 -14.61 -21.04 12.15
N SER A 287 -13.48 -20.44 12.54
CA SER A 287 -13.19 -20.10 13.93
C SER A 287 -13.78 -18.74 14.25
N THR A 288 -14.23 -18.54 15.46
CA THR A 288 -14.50 -17.23 16.02
C THR A 288 -13.46 -16.98 17.10
N SER A 289 -12.30 -16.48 16.74
CA SER A 289 -11.46 -15.80 17.73
C SER A 289 -12.28 -14.64 18.28
N THR A 290 -12.46 -14.60 19.59
CA THR A 290 -13.24 -13.53 20.25
C THR A 290 -12.37 -12.35 20.66
N THR A 291 -11.07 -12.43 20.44
CA THR A 291 -10.06 -11.47 20.89
C THR A 291 -9.32 -10.81 19.74
N GLU A 292 -9.46 -11.31 18.49
CA GLU A 292 -8.68 -10.89 17.36
C GLU A 292 -9.50 -11.01 16.06
N ARG A 293 -9.07 -10.36 14.98
CA ARG A 293 -9.74 -10.44 13.68
C ARG A 293 -9.57 -11.83 13.08
N GLY A 294 -10.65 -12.54 12.89
CA GLY A 294 -10.66 -13.90 12.32
C GLY A 294 -10.99 -13.96 10.84
N ILE A 295 -11.28 -12.81 10.20
CA ILE A 295 -11.64 -12.71 8.78
C ILE A 295 -11.10 -11.43 8.19
N SER A 296 -10.89 -11.42 6.87
CA SER A 296 -10.66 -10.19 6.10
C SER A 296 -11.20 -10.33 4.68
N LEU A 297 -11.75 -9.25 4.13
CA LEU A 297 -12.43 -9.20 2.83
C LEU A 297 -11.86 -8.07 1.98
N ASP A 298 -11.44 -8.39 0.76
CA ASP A 298 -10.96 -7.41 -0.21
C ASP A 298 -11.47 -7.76 -1.63
N SER A 299 -11.27 -6.87 -2.59
CA SER A 299 -11.64 -7.06 -3.98
C SER A 299 -10.57 -6.59 -4.95
N ASP A 300 -10.39 -7.31 -6.05
CA ASP A 300 -9.53 -6.86 -7.13
C ASP A 300 -10.26 -5.89 -8.08
N PHE A 301 -9.51 -5.25 -8.95
CA PHE A 301 -10.04 -4.29 -9.94
C PHE A 301 -10.95 -4.92 -11.01
N GLU A 302 -10.96 -6.26 -11.18
CA GLU A 302 -11.92 -6.98 -12.01
C GLU A 302 -13.19 -7.36 -11.26
N GLY A 303 -13.25 -7.00 -9.98
CA GLY A 303 -14.39 -7.21 -9.11
C GLY A 303 -14.48 -8.61 -8.51
N THR A 304 -13.40 -9.39 -8.50
CA THR A 304 -13.35 -10.64 -7.74
C THR A 304 -13.22 -10.33 -6.26
N LEU A 305 -14.07 -10.94 -5.45
CA LEU A 305 -14.01 -10.87 -4.00
C LEU A 305 -13.08 -11.96 -3.47
N TYR A 306 -12.23 -11.57 -2.53
CA TYR A 306 -11.31 -12.43 -1.80
C TYR A 306 -11.68 -12.36 -0.32
N LEU A 307 -11.91 -13.49 0.31
CA LEU A 307 -12.30 -13.61 1.71
C LEU A 307 -11.38 -14.60 2.40
N ALA A 308 -10.48 -14.10 3.23
CA ALA A 308 -9.62 -14.89 4.09
C ALA A 308 -10.31 -15.14 5.44
N TYR A 309 -10.17 -16.34 5.98
CA TYR A 309 -10.72 -16.68 7.30
C TYR A 309 -9.97 -17.85 7.94
N GLU A 310 -9.97 -17.88 9.26
CA GLU A 310 -9.49 -19.01 10.04
C GLU A 310 -10.57 -20.10 10.08
N ASN A 311 -10.20 -21.35 9.80
CA ASN A 311 -11.09 -22.50 9.98
C ASN A 311 -11.04 -23.01 11.43
N ALA A 312 -11.91 -23.94 11.80
CA ALA A 312 -11.96 -24.51 13.15
C ALA A 312 -10.71 -25.31 13.54
N SER A 313 -9.78 -25.58 12.62
CA SER A 313 -8.49 -26.22 12.85
C SER A 313 -7.35 -25.23 13.06
N GLY A 314 -7.57 -23.93 12.87
CA GLY A 314 -6.55 -22.89 12.94
C GLY A 314 -5.82 -22.66 11.61
N ASP A 315 -6.31 -23.24 10.49
CA ASP A 315 -5.71 -23.00 9.18
C ASP A 315 -6.38 -21.79 8.52
N VAL A 316 -5.60 -20.99 7.79
CA VAL A 316 -6.10 -19.84 7.03
C VAL A 316 -6.56 -20.29 5.65
N ILE A 317 -7.82 -20.07 5.37
CA ILE A 317 -8.49 -20.43 4.12
C ILE A 317 -8.77 -19.16 3.32
N LEU A 318 -8.50 -19.18 2.02
CA LEU A 318 -8.92 -18.14 1.09
C LEU A 318 -10.11 -18.64 0.27
N SER A 319 -11.20 -17.88 0.26
CA SER A 319 -12.36 -18.11 -0.60
C SER A 319 -12.55 -16.98 -1.58
N THR A 320 -12.83 -17.29 -2.84
CA THR A 320 -13.01 -16.29 -3.90
C THR A 320 -14.36 -16.42 -4.58
N CYS A 321 -14.95 -15.30 -4.98
CA CYS A 321 -16.17 -15.23 -5.76
C CYS A 321 -16.19 -13.96 -6.61
N ASN A 322 -16.54 -14.04 -7.90
CA ASN A 322 -16.71 -12.85 -8.73
C ASN A 322 -18.21 -12.56 -8.95
N PRO A 323 -18.75 -11.46 -8.36
CA PRO A 323 -20.17 -11.13 -8.44
C PRO A 323 -20.62 -10.71 -9.84
N SER A 324 -19.71 -10.33 -10.75
CA SER A 324 -20.05 -10.03 -12.15
C SER A 324 -20.37 -11.28 -12.96
N THR A 325 -19.81 -12.43 -12.58
CA THR A 325 -19.97 -13.71 -13.31
C THR A 325 -20.88 -14.68 -12.61
N SER A 326 -21.07 -14.57 -11.29
CA SER A 326 -21.86 -15.48 -10.48
C SER A 326 -22.48 -14.75 -9.28
N SER A 327 -23.58 -15.29 -8.74
CA SER A 327 -24.16 -14.71 -7.52
C SER A 327 -23.37 -15.15 -6.28
N CYS A 328 -22.58 -14.25 -5.70
CA CYS A 328 -21.88 -14.51 -4.44
C CYS A 328 -22.82 -14.69 -3.23
N ALA A 329 -24.10 -14.38 -3.39
CA ALA A 329 -25.14 -14.76 -2.44
C ALA A 329 -25.52 -16.26 -2.50
N SER A 330 -24.76 -17.07 -3.25
CA SER A 330 -24.88 -18.53 -3.30
C SER A 330 -23.59 -19.17 -2.79
N ALA A 331 -23.69 -20.05 -1.79
CA ALA A 331 -22.53 -20.77 -1.25
C ALA A 331 -21.73 -21.53 -2.32
N SER A 332 -22.39 -22.05 -3.35
CA SER A 332 -21.74 -22.80 -4.43
C SER A 332 -20.94 -21.94 -5.40
N SER A 333 -21.01 -20.62 -5.30
CA SER A 333 -20.24 -19.68 -6.12
C SER A 333 -18.88 -19.32 -5.52
N TRP A 334 -18.65 -19.70 -4.27
CA TRP A 334 -17.37 -19.50 -3.59
C TRP A 334 -16.46 -20.70 -3.85
N THR A 335 -15.22 -20.43 -4.22
CA THR A 335 -14.16 -21.42 -4.37
C THR A 335 -13.15 -21.20 -3.27
N SER A 336 -12.84 -22.23 -2.50
CA SER A 336 -11.95 -22.14 -1.34
C SER A 336 -10.68 -22.94 -1.57
N GLU A 337 -9.57 -22.41 -1.06
CA GLU A 337 -8.26 -23.07 -1.04
C GLU A 337 -7.60 -22.88 0.33
N ASP A 338 -6.77 -23.84 0.71
CA ASP A 338 -5.91 -23.77 1.89
C ASP A 338 -4.63 -23.00 1.50
N THR A 339 -4.31 -21.97 2.26
CA THR A 339 -3.11 -21.11 2.00
C THR A 339 -1.82 -21.72 2.51
N GLY A 340 -1.90 -22.78 3.33
CA GLY A 340 -0.76 -23.35 4.05
C GLY A 340 -0.23 -22.47 5.19
N LEU A 341 -0.96 -21.39 5.53
CA LEU A 341 -0.72 -20.55 6.68
C LEU A 341 -1.64 -20.98 7.81
N SER A 342 -1.15 -20.98 9.03
CA SER A 342 -1.96 -21.17 10.23
C SER A 342 -1.83 -19.94 11.10
N GLY A 343 -2.89 -19.53 11.77
CA GLY A 343 -2.85 -18.39 12.67
C GLY A 343 -4.18 -17.67 12.75
N SER A 344 -4.22 -16.72 13.65
CA SER A 344 -5.33 -15.79 13.90
C SER A 344 -4.97 -14.37 13.49
N ASP A 345 -5.85 -13.43 13.75
CA ASP A 345 -5.67 -12.02 13.46
C ASP A 345 -5.32 -11.77 11.98
N ILE A 346 -6.23 -12.20 11.13
CA ILE A 346 -6.04 -12.27 9.68
C ILE A 346 -6.36 -10.92 9.05
N HIS A 347 -5.46 -10.44 8.20
CA HIS A 347 -5.73 -9.32 7.32
C HIS A 347 -5.29 -9.61 5.89
N LEU A 348 -6.16 -9.33 4.92
CA LEU A 348 -5.97 -9.61 3.50
C LEU A 348 -5.88 -8.29 2.72
N SER A 349 -4.98 -8.23 1.76
CA SER A 349 -4.99 -7.19 0.73
C SER A 349 -4.64 -7.81 -0.62
N VAL A 350 -5.26 -7.32 -1.68
CA VAL A 350 -5.04 -7.80 -3.04
C VAL A 350 -4.30 -6.73 -3.84
N ASP A 351 -3.16 -7.10 -4.41
CA ASP A 351 -2.38 -6.19 -5.25
C ASP A 351 -3.03 -5.96 -6.62
N ARG A 352 -2.52 -5.00 -7.37
CA ARG A 352 -3.02 -4.71 -8.73
C ARG A 352 -2.78 -5.84 -9.73
N SER A 353 -1.91 -6.79 -9.45
CA SER A 353 -1.73 -8.01 -10.25
C SER A 353 -2.68 -9.13 -9.85
N LYS A 354 -3.68 -8.84 -9.01
CA LYS A 354 -4.67 -9.79 -8.45
C LYS A 354 -4.04 -10.88 -7.58
N ASN A 355 -2.88 -10.61 -7.01
CA ASN A 355 -2.26 -11.53 -6.08
C ASN A 355 -2.78 -11.23 -4.66
N PRO A 356 -3.40 -12.18 -3.98
CA PRO A 356 -3.76 -12.01 -2.59
C PRO A 356 -2.52 -12.16 -1.69
N HIS A 357 -2.44 -11.27 -0.72
CA HIS A 357 -1.46 -11.28 0.35
C HIS A 357 -2.21 -11.32 1.68
N ILE A 358 -1.79 -12.17 2.59
CA ILE A 358 -2.47 -12.39 3.87
C ILE A 358 -1.45 -12.26 5.00
N ALA A 359 -1.66 -11.30 5.88
CA ALA A 359 -0.95 -11.22 7.16
C ALA A 359 -1.71 -12.03 8.21
N ALA A 360 -1.00 -12.78 9.05
CA ALA A 360 -1.59 -13.50 10.18
C ALA A 360 -0.57 -13.73 11.30
N ASN A 361 -1.07 -13.83 12.51
CA ASN A 361 -0.27 -14.21 13.69
C ASN A 361 -0.29 -15.73 13.87
N ASP A 362 0.86 -16.36 13.68
CA ASP A 362 1.12 -17.75 14.03
C ASP A 362 1.71 -17.78 15.44
N ALA A 363 0.94 -18.06 16.45
CA ALA A 363 1.27 -18.29 17.88
C ALA A 363 2.64 -17.77 18.42
N SER A 364 3.60 -17.47 17.57
CA SER A 364 4.98 -17.06 17.91
C SER A 364 5.60 -16.06 16.93
N SER A 365 4.92 -15.75 15.84
CA SER A 365 5.45 -14.87 14.79
C SER A 365 4.34 -14.25 13.94
N LEU A 366 4.60 -13.05 13.48
CA LEU A 366 3.79 -12.39 12.44
C LEU A 366 4.33 -12.82 11.07
N VAL A 367 3.46 -13.32 10.21
CA VAL A 367 3.81 -13.87 8.90
C VAL A 367 2.92 -13.23 7.83
N VAL A 368 3.49 -12.90 6.67
CA VAL A 368 2.75 -12.58 5.45
C VAL A 368 2.89 -13.74 4.47
N SER A 369 1.76 -14.26 4.02
CA SER A 369 1.67 -15.26 2.96
C SER A 369 1.22 -14.58 1.67
N SER A 370 1.97 -14.73 0.60
CA SER A 370 1.69 -14.14 -0.72
C SER A 370 1.49 -15.23 -1.75
N ARG A 371 0.43 -15.14 -2.56
CA ARG A 371 0.14 -16.09 -3.63
C ARG A 371 0.58 -15.56 -4.97
N MET A 372 1.67 -16.13 -5.48
CA MET A 372 2.26 -15.78 -6.77
C MET A 372 2.26 -16.98 -7.69
N ASP A 373 1.89 -16.79 -8.95
CA ASP A 373 1.87 -17.87 -9.96
C ASP A 373 1.13 -19.14 -9.49
N GLY A 374 0.10 -18.97 -8.68
CA GLY A 374 -0.71 -20.04 -8.11
C GLY A 374 -0.08 -20.79 -6.93
N SER A 375 1.05 -20.31 -6.40
CA SER A 375 1.74 -20.90 -5.24
C SER A 375 1.83 -19.89 -4.09
N TRP A 376 1.60 -20.39 -2.85
CA TRP A 376 1.76 -19.60 -1.65
C TRP A 376 3.20 -19.61 -1.15
N THR A 377 3.70 -18.44 -0.72
CA THR A 377 5.02 -18.27 -0.12
C THR A 377 4.88 -17.47 1.18
N ASN A 378 5.39 -18.02 2.27
CA ASN A 378 5.34 -17.40 3.58
C ASN A 378 6.62 -16.61 3.85
N THR A 379 6.49 -15.34 4.24
CA THR A 379 7.58 -14.46 4.65
C THR A 379 7.35 -14.01 6.09
N GLN A 380 8.33 -14.27 6.95
CA GLN A 380 8.27 -13.83 8.34
C GLN A 380 8.48 -12.33 8.44
N VAL A 381 7.53 -11.63 9.07
CA VAL A 381 7.60 -10.20 9.37
C VAL A 381 8.36 -9.97 10.66
N PHE A 382 7.92 -10.63 11.71
CA PHE A 382 8.46 -10.49 13.05
C PHE A 382 8.42 -11.83 13.79
N ASN A 383 9.34 -12.05 14.71
CA ASN A 383 9.55 -13.33 15.38
C ASN A 383 9.18 -13.28 16.88
N PHE A 384 8.16 -12.55 17.21
CA PHE A 384 7.58 -12.46 18.55
C PHE A 384 6.07 -12.47 18.42
N GLU A 385 5.41 -12.72 19.53
CA GLU A 385 3.97 -12.63 19.68
C GLU A 385 3.53 -11.17 19.42
N SER A 386 2.61 -11.03 18.49
CA SER A 386 1.94 -9.78 18.16
C SER A 386 0.44 -10.03 18.09
N ASP A 387 -0.35 -9.00 18.18
CA ASP A 387 -1.79 -9.02 18.04
C ASP A 387 -2.28 -7.75 17.34
N TRP A 388 -3.57 -7.70 17.01
CA TRP A 388 -4.18 -6.58 16.31
C TRP A 388 -3.41 -6.18 15.05
N THR A 389 -3.32 -7.11 14.11
CA THR A 389 -2.61 -6.89 12.84
C THR A 389 -3.51 -6.18 11.84
N SER A 390 -2.99 -5.16 11.17
CA SER A 390 -3.56 -4.61 9.95
C SER A 390 -2.53 -4.55 8.83
N PHE A 391 -2.99 -4.64 7.58
CA PHE A 391 -2.13 -4.90 6.44
C PHE A 391 -2.65 -4.21 5.19
N ALA A 392 -1.74 -3.63 4.42
CA ALA A 392 -2.07 -3.07 3.13
C ALA A 392 -0.93 -3.33 2.12
N VAL A 393 -1.30 -3.55 0.87
CA VAL A 393 -0.38 -3.61 -0.25
C VAL A 393 -0.65 -2.41 -1.15
N ASP A 394 0.39 -1.63 -1.43
CA ASP A 394 0.23 -0.53 -2.36
C ASP A 394 0.13 -1.04 -3.81
N PRO A 395 -0.35 -0.23 -4.73
CA PRO A 395 -0.49 -0.62 -6.13
C PRO A 395 0.80 -1.13 -6.79
N TYR A 396 1.93 -0.87 -6.20
CA TYR A 396 3.27 -1.16 -6.72
C TYR A 396 3.96 -2.33 -6.03
N GLY A 397 3.23 -3.04 -5.14
CA GLY A 397 3.72 -4.24 -4.45
C GLY A 397 4.55 -3.93 -3.20
N ARG A 398 4.55 -2.68 -2.69
CA ARG A 398 5.04 -2.41 -1.34
C ARG A 398 4.01 -2.87 -0.33
N THR A 399 4.45 -3.64 0.61
CA THR A 399 3.61 -4.18 1.67
C THR A 399 3.87 -3.45 2.98
N TRP A 400 2.79 -3.12 3.67
CA TRP A 400 2.80 -2.50 4.98
C TRP A 400 2.05 -3.39 5.97
N VAL A 401 2.63 -3.61 7.13
CA VAL A 401 2.00 -4.36 8.22
C VAL A 401 2.08 -3.52 9.48
N ALA A 402 0.96 -3.22 10.09
CA ALA A 402 0.92 -2.68 11.45
C ALA A 402 0.55 -3.79 12.42
N ALA A 403 1.13 -3.77 13.60
CA ALA A 403 0.81 -4.72 14.67
C ALA A 403 1.11 -4.11 16.04
N HIS A 404 0.31 -4.49 17.01
CA HIS A 404 0.63 -4.28 18.42
C HIS A 404 1.63 -5.35 18.87
N ILE A 405 2.73 -4.93 19.47
CA ILE A 405 3.76 -5.82 19.98
C ILE A 405 3.66 -5.89 21.49
N GLY A 406 3.02 -6.93 22.01
CA GLY A 406 2.72 -7.08 23.44
C GLY A 406 3.92 -7.03 24.37
N ALA A 407 5.13 -7.31 23.90
CA ALA A 407 6.36 -7.22 24.71
C ALA A 407 6.82 -5.78 24.99
N SER A 408 6.48 -4.82 24.13
CA SER A 408 6.80 -3.39 24.27
C SER A 408 5.56 -2.54 24.54
N GLU A 409 4.37 -3.10 24.38
CA GLU A 409 3.09 -2.40 24.49
C GLU A 409 2.97 -1.21 23.49
N ASP A 410 3.61 -1.36 22.28
CA ASP A 410 3.72 -0.31 21.28
C ASP A 410 3.10 -0.73 19.94
N LEU A 411 2.63 0.27 19.17
CA LEU A 411 2.32 0.11 17.76
C LEU A 411 3.61 0.09 16.93
N TRP A 412 3.80 -0.98 16.18
CA TRP A 412 4.85 -1.12 15.19
C TRP A 412 4.29 -1.15 13.78
N VAL A 413 5.03 -0.59 12.84
CA VAL A 413 4.76 -0.74 11.41
C VAL A 413 6.01 -1.29 10.73
N PHE A 414 5.79 -2.30 9.91
CA PHE A 414 6.80 -2.98 9.10
C PHE A 414 6.50 -2.74 7.63
N ASP A 415 7.54 -2.64 6.82
CA ASP A 415 7.41 -2.58 5.37
C ASP A 415 8.39 -3.51 4.66
N ALA A 416 7.98 -3.98 3.49
CA ALA A 416 8.81 -4.76 2.60
C ALA A 416 8.45 -4.48 1.14
N TRP A 417 9.40 -4.76 0.25
CA TRP A 417 9.22 -4.65 -1.17
C TRP A 417 9.42 -6.00 -1.86
N GLY A 418 8.56 -6.31 -2.83
CA GLY A 418 8.72 -7.52 -3.65
C GLY A 418 8.40 -8.81 -2.91
N LEU A 419 7.53 -8.75 -1.90
CA LEU A 419 6.97 -9.96 -1.31
C LEU A 419 6.17 -10.69 -2.36
N GLY A 420 6.53 -11.93 -2.58
CA GLY A 420 5.81 -12.80 -3.51
C GLY A 420 6.39 -12.85 -4.91
N GLY A 421 7.59 -12.31 -5.16
CA GLY A 421 8.27 -12.39 -6.47
C GLY A 421 7.61 -11.50 -7.54
N ASN A 422 8.37 -10.80 -8.25
CA ASN A 422 8.29 -10.27 -9.61
C ASN A 422 6.95 -9.76 -10.20
N GLY A 423 5.92 -9.44 -9.43
CA GLY A 423 4.72 -8.77 -9.97
C GLY A 423 5.07 -7.45 -10.68
N LEU A 424 6.11 -6.77 -10.20
CA LEU A 424 6.67 -5.58 -10.84
C LEU A 424 7.52 -5.91 -12.09
N GLU A 425 7.94 -7.14 -12.28
CA GLU A 425 8.66 -7.60 -13.49
C GLU A 425 7.70 -8.13 -14.58
N LEU A 426 6.38 -8.17 -14.30
CA LEU A 426 5.37 -8.55 -15.28
C LEU A 426 4.83 -7.31 -16.00
N ASP A 427 4.74 -7.41 -17.30
CA ASP A 427 3.94 -6.52 -18.14
C ASP A 427 2.47 -6.98 -18.03
N THR A 428 1.73 -6.36 -17.10
CA THR A 428 0.40 -6.84 -16.69
C THR A 428 -0.68 -6.52 -17.71
N ASP A 429 -0.58 -5.38 -18.37
CA ASP A 429 -1.55 -4.91 -19.36
C ASP A 429 -1.08 -5.09 -20.81
N GLN A 430 0.13 -5.61 -21.00
CA GLN A 430 0.73 -5.96 -22.27
C GLN A 430 0.99 -4.75 -23.18
N ASP A 431 1.36 -3.62 -22.60
CA ASP A 431 1.73 -2.43 -23.35
C ASP A 431 3.22 -2.38 -23.74
N GLY A 432 4.03 -3.31 -23.22
CA GLY A 432 5.45 -3.47 -23.51
C GLY A 432 6.38 -3.03 -22.39
N PHE A 433 5.85 -2.48 -21.30
CA PHE A 433 6.60 -2.09 -20.12
C PHE A 433 6.21 -2.96 -18.93
N THR A 434 7.17 -3.21 -18.04
CA THR A 434 6.84 -3.93 -16.82
C THR A 434 6.14 -2.99 -15.83
N GLY A 435 5.32 -3.52 -14.92
CA GLY A 435 4.71 -2.72 -13.87
C GLY A 435 5.74 -1.95 -13.04
N TYR A 436 6.98 -2.44 -12.96
CA TYR A 436 8.10 -1.72 -12.37
C TYR A 436 8.51 -0.49 -13.17
N ASP A 437 8.68 -0.65 -14.50
CA ASP A 437 9.05 0.46 -15.39
C ASP A 437 7.96 1.51 -15.39
N GLU A 438 6.70 1.11 -15.48
CA GLU A 438 5.55 1.98 -15.47
C GLU A 438 5.42 2.76 -14.16
N HIS A 439 5.58 2.07 -13.03
CA HIS A 439 5.62 2.74 -11.75
C HIS A 439 6.70 3.83 -11.69
N GLN A 440 7.91 3.50 -12.15
CA GLN A 440 9.01 4.46 -12.18
C GLN A 440 8.71 5.64 -13.12
N CYS A 441 7.93 5.41 -14.16
CA CYS A 441 7.61 6.39 -15.19
C CYS A 441 6.26 7.09 -14.99
N GLY A 442 5.57 6.79 -13.90
CA GLY A 442 4.35 7.49 -13.51
C GLY A 442 3.15 7.15 -14.41
N THR A 443 3.15 5.97 -15.02
CA THR A 443 2.04 5.41 -15.79
C THR A 443 1.29 4.34 -14.98
N ASP A 444 0.16 3.89 -15.46
CA ASP A 444 -0.71 2.93 -14.77
C ASP A 444 -0.43 1.50 -15.26
N PRO A 445 0.15 0.59 -14.44
CA PRO A 445 0.56 -0.76 -14.82
C PRO A 445 -0.58 -1.70 -15.25
N ILE A 446 -1.80 -1.23 -15.29
CA ILE A 446 -2.97 -2.03 -15.69
C ILE A 446 -3.81 -1.38 -16.79
N ASP A 447 -3.42 -0.18 -17.25
CA ASP A 447 -4.08 0.52 -18.36
C ASP A 447 -3.19 0.49 -19.59
N PRO A 448 -3.44 -0.39 -20.58
CA PRO A 448 -2.63 -0.51 -21.79
C PRO A 448 -2.64 0.75 -22.67
N SER A 449 -3.41 1.77 -22.28
CA SER A 449 -3.40 3.09 -22.94
C SER A 449 -2.51 4.11 -22.21
N SER A 450 -2.04 3.78 -21.01
CA SER A 450 -1.18 4.60 -20.16
C SER A 450 0.31 4.30 -20.38
N VAL A 451 0.73 4.14 -21.63
CA VAL A 451 2.08 3.73 -22.03
C VAL A 451 3.12 4.77 -21.58
N PRO A 452 4.21 4.35 -20.92
CA PRO A 452 5.32 5.25 -20.61
C PRO A 452 5.94 5.89 -21.85
N ALA A 453 6.41 7.13 -21.71
CA ALA A 453 7.19 7.75 -22.78
C ALA A 453 8.54 7.01 -22.93
N ASP A 454 8.85 6.55 -24.13
CA ASP A 454 10.10 5.88 -24.50
C ASP A 454 10.50 6.43 -25.88
N PHE A 455 11.34 7.46 -25.86
CA PHE A 455 11.68 8.22 -27.06
C PHE A 455 12.55 7.45 -28.03
N ASP A 456 13.43 6.61 -27.53
CA ASP A 456 14.36 5.85 -28.34
C ASP A 456 13.97 4.37 -28.56
N MET A 457 12.82 3.98 -27.99
CA MET A 457 12.20 2.67 -28.14
C MET A 457 13.12 1.51 -27.70
N ASP A 458 13.89 1.72 -26.64
CA ASP A 458 14.78 0.70 -26.11
C ASP A 458 14.10 -0.23 -25.08
N GLY A 459 12.82 0.04 -24.76
CA GLY A 459 12.01 -0.70 -23.78
C GLY A 459 12.22 -0.24 -22.34
N ARG A 460 12.86 0.92 -22.15
CA ARG A 460 12.94 1.62 -20.87
C ARG A 460 12.30 2.99 -21.04
N CYS A 461 11.50 3.38 -20.11
CA CYS A 461 10.87 4.68 -20.22
C CYS A 461 11.84 5.84 -19.95
N ASP A 462 11.60 6.97 -20.58
CA ASP A 462 12.44 8.18 -20.53
C ASP A 462 12.83 8.66 -19.14
N GLN A 463 12.02 8.37 -18.11
CA GLN A 463 12.28 8.80 -16.73
C GLN A 463 13.33 7.96 -16.02
N ILE A 464 13.48 6.70 -16.40
CA ILE A 464 14.49 5.79 -15.84
C ILE A 464 15.56 5.43 -16.83
N ASP A 465 15.43 5.86 -18.08
CA ASP A 465 16.47 5.66 -19.09
C ASP A 465 17.57 6.73 -18.93
N GLU A 466 18.78 6.26 -18.68
CA GLU A 466 19.98 7.11 -18.57
C GLU A 466 20.40 7.72 -19.92
N LEU A 467 19.77 7.31 -21.01
CA LEU A 467 20.18 7.61 -22.37
C LEU A 467 18.98 7.95 -23.28
N VAL A 468 18.04 8.72 -22.80
CA VAL A 468 16.73 9.07 -23.39
C VAL A 468 16.71 9.33 -24.91
N ASP A 469 17.81 9.63 -25.51
CA ASP A 469 17.93 9.86 -26.96
C ASP A 469 18.77 8.79 -27.68
N LEU A 470 19.00 7.63 -27.02
CA LEU A 470 19.85 6.59 -27.56
C LEU A 470 19.11 5.25 -27.58
N PRO A 471 18.94 4.61 -28.72
CA PRO A 471 18.35 3.27 -28.80
C PRO A 471 19.18 2.26 -28.00
N ALA A 472 18.52 1.22 -27.51
CA ALA A 472 19.06 0.21 -26.59
C ALA A 472 20.52 -0.17 -26.87
N VAL A 473 21.38 0.09 -25.92
CA VAL A 473 22.81 -0.21 -26.00
C VAL A 473 23.06 -1.47 -25.17
N GLY A 474 23.29 -2.61 -25.81
CA GLY A 474 23.50 -3.88 -25.11
C GLY A 474 24.71 -3.91 -24.19
N GLU A 475 24.79 -4.92 -23.32
CA GLU A 475 25.86 -5.11 -22.33
C GLU A 475 27.29 -5.12 -22.89
N SER A 476 27.44 -5.26 -24.19
CA SER A 476 28.71 -5.22 -24.92
C SER A 476 28.98 -3.88 -25.61
N SER A 477 28.24 -2.83 -25.28
CA SER A 477 28.33 -1.54 -25.92
C SER A 477 29.73 -0.91 -25.77
N ILE A 478 30.28 -0.45 -26.87
CA ILE A 478 31.47 0.37 -26.89
C ILE A 478 31.05 1.82 -26.84
N LEU A 479 31.35 2.46 -25.75
CA LEU A 479 31.19 3.90 -25.58
C LEU A 479 32.50 4.59 -25.92
N ALA A 480 32.48 5.54 -26.84
CA ALA A 480 33.63 6.33 -27.22
C ALA A 480 33.34 7.83 -27.08
N MET A 481 34.18 8.52 -26.33
CA MET A 481 34.06 9.97 -26.14
C MET A 481 35.13 10.68 -26.99
N GLY A 482 34.70 11.67 -27.77
CA GLY A 482 35.59 12.58 -28.50
C GLY A 482 35.76 13.93 -27.78
N ASP A 483 36.35 14.89 -28.48
CA ASP A 483 36.63 16.25 -27.95
C ASP A 483 35.37 17.03 -27.56
N SER A 484 34.26 16.79 -28.26
CA SER A 484 33.00 17.52 -28.04
C SER A 484 31.79 16.68 -28.40
N PHE A 485 31.90 15.37 -28.51
CA PHE A 485 30.84 14.44 -28.84
C PHE A 485 31.10 13.07 -28.22
N GLY A 486 30.05 12.29 -28.02
CA GLY A 486 30.10 10.87 -27.66
C GLY A 486 29.46 10.00 -28.74
N CYS A 487 29.87 8.76 -28.84
CA CYS A 487 29.23 7.75 -29.69
C CYS A 487 29.11 6.43 -28.96
N ALA A 488 28.02 5.71 -29.19
CA ALA A 488 27.79 4.36 -28.68
C ALA A 488 27.36 3.43 -29.83
N ILE A 489 27.56 2.14 -29.63
CA ILE A 489 27.02 1.10 -30.51
C ILE A 489 25.80 0.50 -29.85
N THR A 490 24.68 0.53 -30.54
CA THR A 490 23.40 -0.03 -30.09
C THR A 490 23.39 -1.56 -30.09
N THR A 491 22.42 -2.19 -29.50
CA THR A 491 22.19 -3.65 -29.57
C THR A 491 21.90 -4.14 -30.99
N SER A 492 21.46 -3.24 -31.88
CA SER A 492 21.26 -3.50 -33.29
C SER A 492 22.51 -3.28 -34.14
N ASP A 493 23.70 -3.09 -33.51
CA ASP A 493 24.99 -2.79 -34.16
C ASP A 493 25.00 -1.44 -34.92
N GLU A 494 24.10 -0.53 -34.59
CA GLU A 494 24.09 0.80 -35.12
C GLU A 494 24.98 1.74 -34.28
N VAL A 495 25.60 2.73 -34.93
CA VAL A 495 26.41 3.73 -34.24
C VAL A 495 25.61 5.01 -34.06
N VAL A 496 25.35 5.37 -32.81
CA VAL A 496 24.65 6.61 -32.46
C VAL A 496 25.63 7.58 -31.80
N CYS A 497 25.59 8.83 -32.21
CA CYS A 497 26.50 9.87 -31.72
C CYS A 497 25.73 11.12 -31.29
N TRP A 498 26.15 11.75 -30.19
CA TRP A 498 25.57 12.98 -29.61
C TRP A 498 26.65 14.03 -29.29
N GLY A 499 26.25 15.27 -29.07
CA GLY A 499 27.13 16.39 -28.72
C GLY A 499 27.21 17.45 -29.81
N LEU A 500 28.35 18.16 -29.91
CA LEU A 500 28.49 19.24 -30.88
C LEU A 500 28.48 18.69 -32.31
N ASN A 501 27.32 18.84 -32.96
CA ASN A 501 27.06 18.31 -34.30
C ASN A 501 27.64 19.23 -35.36
N LEU A 502 28.94 19.10 -35.67
CA LEU A 502 29.54 19.84 -36.79
C LEU A 502 29.63 19.02 -38.08
N SER A 503 29.40 17.71 -38.09
CA SER A 503 29.49 16.89 -39.30
C SER A 503 29.06 15.42 -39.15
N LEU A 504 28.06 15.10 -38.36
CA LEU A 504 27.56 13.72 -38.21
C LEU A 504 26.65 13.26 -39.37
N ILE A 505 26.54 14.05 -40.44
CA ILE A 505 25.65 13.77 -41.60
C ILE A 505 26.15 12.59 -42.46
N HIS A 506 27.28 12.00 -42.16
CA HIS A 506 27.91 11.01 -43.06
C HIS A 506 28.45 9.74 -42.37
N ILE A 507 27.86 9.32 -41.27
CA ILE A 507 28.19 7.98 -40.73
C ILE A 507 27.00 7.07 -40.97
#